data_a24c67b3e745df9ca57fbe960300b6dd
#
_entry.id   a24c67b3e745df9ca57fbe960300b6dd
#
_cell.length_a   1.000
_cell.length_b   1.000
_cell.length_c   1.000
_cell.angle_alpha   90.00
_cell.angle_beta   90.00
_cell.angle_gamma   90.00
#
_symmetry.space_group_name_H-M   'P 1'
#
loop_
_entity.id
_entity.type
_entity.pdbx_description
1 polymer ?
#
loop_
_entity_poly.entity_id
_entity_poly.type
_entity_poly.pdbx_seq_one_letter_code
_entity_poly.pdbx_strand_id
1 'polypeptide(L)'
;MYLLPPLVCVSISVELADRVALSSGPTRLLTTRDDSSVVSTETPEPTETEAFERVCETLVERILAGEIDREDVEKAKLEACSEHSAPKVPKNSELLDYADQEHRETLEAVLQRKPVRTASGVSPVAIMTSPERCPHGKCLYCPGGPDSEFSSSQSYTGEEPAAARGVQNDYDPYGQVRLRLEQLREIGHPVDKVELILMGGTMTARSHDYQEWFVKRALEAMNEYDVDKEPEPAEGVSFAQDPDEYEFRYVEDVITENETADIRNIGTTFETKPDWCDPEQIDRMLDLGGTKVEVGVQTTYERINREMHRGHGTADSIDANQRLRDAAFKVGFHMMPGQPGMSKEMCLEDFRRLFEHENWKPDYLKIYPTLVVRGTATYDWWYKGEYEPLDNDEAADLVAEIMDMIPRYTRLQRVQRDIPADFIDAGVWKSNLRQLAEQRMDERGLSCTDIRSREAGMNDAEPDDVELDVLEYDACGGTEHFISVEDFEQDLLIGFCRLRFPNDPVRSELENAALVRELHVYGSEVAVGTAGDDGQHQHQGYGRRLMETAEELAADAGYDKLSVISGIGAREYYRNKLGYHQDGPYVSKQL
;
A
#
# COMPACT_ATOMS: atom_id res chain seq x y z
N MET A 1 6.72 -12.25 -48.41
CA MET A 1 8.01 -11.95 -48.98
C MET A 1 8.04 -10.44 -49.23
N TYR A 2 8.33 -9.65 -48.21
CA TYR A 2 8.70 -8.22 -48.31
C TYR A 2 9.77 -7.96 -47.25
N LEU A 3 10.93 -7.52 -47.77
CA LEU A 3 12.17 -7.29 -47.05
C LEU A 3 12.10 -5.97 -46.27
N LEU A 4 12.53 -5.99 -45.02
CA LEU A 4 12.83 -4.82 -44.19
C LEU A 4 14.25 -4.29 -44.52
N PRO A 5 14.49 -2.95 -44.53
CA PRO A 5 15.83 -2.41 -44.62
C PRO A 5 16.49 -2.28 -43.22
N PRO A 6 17.84 -2.25 -43.14
CA PRO A 6 18.58 -2.33 -41.89
C PRO A 6 18.64 -1.00 -41.13
N LEU A 7 18.56 -1.08 -39.80
CA LEU A 7 18.80 0.00 -38.85
C LEU A 7 20.29 0.42 -38.86
N VAL A 8 20.51 1.70 -39.03
CA VAL A 8 21.83 2.35 -38.93
C VAL A 8 22.02 2.79 -37.47
N CYS A 9 22.95 2.15 -36.77
CA CYS A 9 23.49 2.65 -35.51
C CYS A 9 24.32 3.90 -35.74
N VAL A 10 23.96 5.01 -35.09
CA VAL A 10 24.80 6.19 -34.96
C VAL A 10 25.34 6.25 -33.54
N SER A 11 26.63 5.92 -33.41
CA SER A 11 27.40 6.12 -32.19
C SER A 11 27.82 7.60 -32.12
N ILE A 12 27.48 8.28 -31.05
CA ILE A 12 28.02 9.59 -30.72
C ILE A 12 29.06 9.40 -29.61
N SER A 13 30.33 9.52 -30.01
CA SER A 13 31.47 9.61 -29.10
C SER A 13 31.64 11.05 -28.67
N VAL A 14 31.67 11.32 -27.37
CA VAL A 14 32.05 12.62 -26.82
C VAL A 14 33.51 12.51 -26.37
N GLU A 15 34.40 13.21 -27.08
CA GLU A 15 35.79 13.42 -26.69
C GLU A 15 35.87 14.52 -25.62
N LEU A 16 36.48 14.22 -24.48
CA LEU A 16 36.96 15.20 -23.52
C LEU A 16 38.38 15.65 -23.96
N ALA A 17 38.55 16.93 -24.21
CA ALA A 17 39.87 17.53 -24.47
C ALA A 17 40.41 18.21 -23.20
N ASP A 18 41.56 17.74 -22.80
CA ASP A 18 42.49 18.33 -21.82
C ASP A 18 42.90 19.76 -22.22
N ARG A 19 42.99 20.63 -21.24
CA ARG A 19 43.92 21.77 -21.27
C ARG A 19 44.59 21.97 -19.91
N VAL A 20 45.80 21.51 -19.82
CA VAL A 20 46.83 21.89 -18.86
C VAL A 20 47.46 23.21 -19.32
N ALA A 21 47.62 24.15 -18.42
CA ALA A 21 48.53 25.27 -18.63
C ALA A 21 49.43 25.44 -17.40
N LEU A 22 50.70 25.15 -17.62
CA LEU A 22 51.84 25.37 -16.74
C LEU A 22 52.21 26.87 -16.73
N SER A 23 52.59 27.44 -15.58
CA SER A 23 53.52 28.57 -15.50
C SER A 23 54.46 28.41 -14.30
N SER A 24 55.73 28.48 -14.64
CA SER A 24 56.95 28.27 -13.84
C SER A 24 57.41 29.47 -13.07
N GLY A 25 57.91 29.25 -11.83
CA GLY A 25 59.08 29.60 -11.09
C GLY A 25 59.34 31.10 -10.72
N PRO A 26 60.29 31.47 -9.92
CA PRO A 26 61.45 30.70 -9.41
C PRO A 26 61.76 30.82 -7.90
N THR A 27 62.63 29.94 -7.47
CA THR A 27 63.36 29.75 -6.23
C THR A 27 64.01 30.98 -5.61
N ARG A 28 63.95 31.12 -4.26
CA ARG A 28 65.07 31.64 -3.45
C ARG A 28 65.17 30.91 -2.12
N LEU A 29 66.33 30.28 -1.93
CA LEU A 29 66.86 29.82 -0.65
C LEU A 29 67.21 31.02 0.24
N LEU A 30 66.95 30.90 1.54
CA LEU A 30 67.85 31.40 2.60
C LEU A 30 67.60 30.59 3.89
N THR A 31 68.70 30.01 4.36
CA THR A 31 68.91 29.28 5.60
C THR A 31 68.87 30.20 6.81
N THR A 32 68.26 29.78 7.93
CA THR A 32 68.89 29.85 9.27
C THR A 32 68.22 28.84 10.19
N ARG A 33 69.06 28.10 10.90
CA ARG A 33 68.73 27.21 12.03
C ARG A 33 68.21 28.06 13.20
N ASP A 34 67.19 27.53 13.90
CA ASP A 34 67.29 27.46 15.37
C ASP A 34 66.40 26.32 15.91
N ASP A 35 67.02 25.58 16.83
CA ASP A 35 66.51 24.44 17.55
C ASP A 35 65.53 24.90 18.65
N SER A 36 64.27 24.41 18.64
CA SER A 36 63.54 24.17 19.88
C SER A 36 62.45 23.13 19.61
N SER A 37 62.70 21.90 20.02
CA SER A 37 61.74 20.81 20.04
C SER A 37 60.60 21.09 20.99
N VAL A 38 59.43 21.41 20.43
CA VAL A 38 58.14 21.23 21.11
C VAL A 38 57.45 20.07 20.37
N VAL A 39 57.45 18.91 20.99
CA VAL A 39 56.66 17.78 20.56
C VAL A 39 55.20 18.14 20.85
N SER A 40 54.50 18.68 19.86
CA SER A 40 53.03 18.71 19.86
C SER A 40 52.55 17.29 19.56
N THR A 41 52.01 16.64 20.55
CA THR A 41 51.20 15.43 20.36
C THR A 41 49.87 15.87 19.73
N GLU A 42 49.86 16.14 18.43
CA GLU A 42 48.63 16.17 17.66
C GLU A 42 48.16 14.75 17.54
N THR A 43 47.06 14.43 18.21
CA THR A 43 46.27 13.24 17.92
C THR A 43 45.88 13.30 16.42
N PRO A 44 46.13 12.28 15.63
CA PRO A 44 45.74 12.29 14.22
C PRO A 44 44.22 12.54 14.12
N GLU A 45 43.82 13.41 13.19
CA GLU A 45 42.38 13.59 12.90
C GLU A 45 41.78 12.22 12.52
N PRO A 46 40.60 11.87 13.04
CA PRO A 46 39.96 10.59 12.74
C PRO A 46 39.73 10.48 11.22
N THR A 47 39.85 9.29 10.70
CA THR A 47 39.48 9.00 9.31
C THR A 47 37.96 9.20 9.13
N GLU A 48 37.50 9.40 7.88
CA GLU A 48 36.05 9.56 7.60
C GLU A 48 35.24 8.35 8.12
N THR A 49 35.78 7.16 8.09
CA THR A 49 35.17 5.92 8.61
C THR A 49 35.09 5.95 10.13
N GLU A 50 36.16 6.31 10.84
CA GLU A 50 36.17 6.43 12.31
C GLU A 50 35.25 7.55 12.81
N ALA A 51 35.10 8.63 12.04
CA ALA A 51 34.14 9.69 12.36
C ALA A 51 32.70 9.21 12.22
N PHE A 52 32.40 8.45 11.18
CA PHE A 52 31.08 7.86 10.94
C PHE A 52 30.71 6.81 12.01
N GLU A 53 31.64 5.92 12.36
CA GLU A 53 31.43 4.93 13.43
C GLU A 53 31.09 5.61 14.76
N ARG A 54 31.82 6.67 15.15
CA ARG A 54 31.53 7.45 16.36
C ARG A 54 30.17 8.11 16.35
N VAL A 55 29.71 8.60 15.20
CA VAL A 55 28.35 9.13 15.05
C VAL A 55 27.33 8.05 15.34
N CYS A 56 27.50 6.85 14.75
CA CYS A 56 26.59 5.73 14.96
C CYS A 56 26.56 5.30 16.43
N GLU A 57 27.72 5.07 17.05
CA GLU A 57 27.82 4.68 18.46
C GLU A 57 27.17 5.74 19.39
N THR A 58 27.47 7.02 19.18
CA THR A 58 26.89 8.12 19.98
C THR A 58 25.36 8.17 19.88
N LEU A 59 24.81 7.99 18.68
CA LEU A 59 23.36 8.02 18.47
C LEU A 59 22.69 6.81 19.11
N VAL A 60 23.27 5.62 18.96
CA VAL A 60 22.75 4.38 19.58
C VAL A 60 22.75 4.52 21.10
N GLU A 61 23.84 4.95 21.72
CA GLU A 61 23.93 5.18 23.17
C GLU A 61 22.87 6.18 23.66
N ARG A 62 22.69 7.30 22.97
CA ARG A 62 21.72 8.34 23.33
C ARG A 62 20.27 7.87 23.17
N ILE A 63 19.96 7.06 22.14
CA ILE A 63 18.63 6.43 21.97
C ILE A 63 18.36 5.46 23.11
N LEU A 64 19.32 4.59 23.44
CA LEU A 64 19.19 3.63 24.55
C LEU A 64 19.08 4.29 25.90
N ALA A 65 19.70 5.46 26.07
CA ALA A 65 19.56 6.29 27.27
C ALA A 65 18.20 7.02 27.36
N GLY A 66 17.36 6.96 26.31
CA GLY A 66 16.09 7.69 26.25
C GLY A 66 16.25 9.21 26.05
N GLU A 67 17.40 9.68 25.56
CA GLU A 67 17.68 11.10 25.28
C GLU A 67 17.18 11.56 23.91
N ILE A 68 16.94 10.60 23.01
CA ILE A 68 16.46 10.83 21.64
C ILE A 68 15.22 9.99 21.47
N ASP A 69 14.10 10.62 21.23
CA ASP A 69 12.88 9.98 20.80
C ASP A 69 12.75 9.99 19.26
N ARG A 70 11.71 9.31 18.73
CA ARG A 70 11.50 9.14 17.29
C ARG A 70 11.43 10.46 16.52
N GLU A 71 10.87 11.51 17.11
CA GLU A 71 10.68 12.81 16.45
C GLU A 71 12.00 13.57 16.31
N ASP A 72 12.92 13.36 17.23
CA ASP A 72 14.20 14.05 17.29
C ASP A 72 15.34 13.33 16.55
N VAL A 73 15.15 12.09 16.07
CA VAL A 73 16.20 11.27 15.41
C VAL A 73 16.91 12.02 14.29
N GLU A 74 16.20 12.61 13.34
CA GLU A 74 16.82 13.29 12.19
C GLU A 74 17.62 14.53 12.62
N LYS A 75 17.16 15.24 13.64
CA LYS A 75 17.87 16.38 14.22
C LYS A 75 19.12 15.92 14.96
N ALA A 76 19.00 14.87 15.76
CA ALA A 76 20.12 14.29 16.51
C ALA A 76 21.23 13.77 15.57
N LYS A 77 20.88 13.16 14.44
CA LYS A 77 21.85 12.74 13.42
C LYS A 77 22.67 13.89 12.87
N LEU A 78 22.02 15.01 12.52
CA LEU A 78 22.72 16.20 12.03
C LEU A 78 23.65 16.81 13.10
N GLU A 79 23.20 16.84 14.36
CA GLU A 79 24.00 17.31 15.49
C GLU A 79 25.23 16.42 15.71
N ALA A 80 25.05 15.08 15.74
CA ALA A 80 26.14 14.13 15.92
C ALA A 80 27.15 14.16 14.74
N CYS A 81 26.68 14.28 13.50
CA CYS A 81 27.56 14.46 12.35
C CYS A 81 28.39 15.74 12.44
N SER A 82 27.78 16.83 12.91
CA SER A 82 28.51 18.09 13.12
C SER A 82 29.53 17.98 14.25
N GLU A 83 29.20 17.29 15.35
CA GLU A 83 30.06 17.08 16.51
C GLU A 83 31.32 16.26 16.17
N HIS A 84 31.12 15.17 15.41
CA HIS A 84 32.21 14.26 15.03
C HIS A 84 32.83 14.56 13.65
N SER A 85 32.41 15.65 12.99
CA SER A 85 32.89 16.05 11.65
C SER A 85 32.74 14.96 10.60
N ALA A 86 31.67 14.15 10.69
CA ALA A 86 31.40 13.09 9.72
C ALA A 86 30.76 13.67 8.44
N PRO A 87 31.26 13.29 7.24
CA PRO A 87 30.78 13.82 5.96
C PRO A 87 29.45 13.22 5.52
N LYS A 88 29.03 12.10 6.13
CA LYS A 88 27.81 11.34 5.78
C LYS A 88 26.90 11.21 6.99
N VAL A 89 25.59 11.46 6.78
CA VAL A 89 24.55 11.21 7.78
C VAL A 89 24.16 9.73 7.75
N PRO A 90 24.18 9.01 8.89
CA PRO A 90 23.84 7.59 8.91
C PRO A 90 22.36 7.36 8.58
N LYS A 91 22.09 6.29 7.82
CA LYS A 91 20.73 5.75 7.65
C LYS A 91 20.27 5.10 8.95
N ASN A 92 18.95 4.98 9.17
CA ASN A 92 18.42 4.30 10.36
C ASN A 92 18.85 2.83 10.41
N SER A 93 18.92 2.15 9.26
CA SER A 93 19.45 0.78 9.16
C SER A 93 20.91 0.67 9.59
N GLU A 94 21.76 1.63 9.17
CA GLU A 94 23.18 1.66 9.58
C GLU A 94 23.35 1.83 11.09
N LEU A 95 22.38 2.48 11.78
CA LEU A 95 22.37 2.57 13.25
C LEU A 95 21.96 1.23 13.90
N LEU A 96 21.09 0.45 13.25
CA LEU A 96 20.69 -0.87 13.75
C LEU A 96 21.81 -1.91 13.68
N ASP A 97 22.80 -1.71 12.79
CA ASP A 97 23.99 -2.57 12.70
C ASP A 97 24.92 -2.43 13.91
N TYR A 98 24.80 -1.31 14.66
CA TYR A 98 25.52 -1.07 15.91
C TYR A 98 24.74 -1.53 17.15
N ALA A 99 23.59 -2.17 16.97
CA ALA A 99 22.75 -2.67 18.04
C ALA A 99 23.16 -4.08 18.48
N ASP A 100 23.41 -4.27 19.77
CA ASP A 100 23.42 -5.62 20.33
C ASP A 100 22.02 -6.23 20.27
N GLN A 101 21.94 -7.59 20.15
CA GLN A 101 20.66 -8.31 20.07
C GLN A 101 19.67 -7.95 21.22
N GLU A 102 20.20 -7.66 22.42
CA GLU A 102 19.43 -7.28 23.60
C GLU A 102 18.77 -5.89 23.48
N HIS A 103 19.33 -5.00 22.68
CA HIS A 103 18.87 -3.61 22.53
C HIS A 103 18.17 -3.33 21.19
N ARG A 104 18.11 -4.32 20.33
CA ARG A 104 17.61 -4.18 18.96
C ARG A 104 16.14 -3.71 18.93
N GLU A 105 15.27 -4.31 19.73
CA GLU A 105 13.85 -3.92 19.82
C GLU A 105 13.66 -2.45 20.24
N THR A 106 14.45 -1.99 21.20
CA THR A 106 14.39 -0.58 21.67
C THR A 106 14.83 0.39 20.58
N LEU A 107 15.87 0.03 19.81
CA LEU A 107 16.36 0.87 18.71
C LEU A 107 15.39 0.84 17.53
N GLU A 108 14.84 -0.32 17.16
CA GLU A 108 13.82 -0.46 16.13
C GLU A 108 12.60 0.40 16.44
N ALA A 109 12.14 0.40 17.70
CA ALA A 109 11.01 1.22 18.13
C ALA A 109 11.21 2.72 17.89
N VAL A 110 12.45 3.24 17.99
CA VAL A 110 12.78 4.65 17.79
C VAL A 110 13.15 4.94 16.33
N LEU A 111 13.88 4.05 15.66
CA LEU A 111 14.46 4.26 14.34
C LEU A 111 13.53 3.89 13.19
N GLN A 112 12.48 3.09 13.42
CA GLN A 112 11.54 2.66 12.38
C GLN A 112 10.86 3.87 11.72
N ARG A 113 11.03 4.02 10.41
CA ARG A 113 10.37 5.08 9.65
C ARG A 113 8.92 4.72 9.33
N LYS A 114 7.98 5.63 9.63
CA LYS A 114 6.54 5.47 9.35
C LYS A 114 5.97 4.16 9.94
N PRO A 115 6.08 3.93 11.25
CA PRO A 115 5.61 2.70 11.90
C PRO A 115 4.14 2.36 11.62
N VAL A 116 3.31 3.41 11.47
CA VAL A 116 1.89 3.30 11.06
C VAL A 116 1.68 2.47 9.77
N ARG A 117 2.69 2.34 8.91
CA ARG A 117 2.57 1.59 7.65
C ARG A 117 2.41 0.08 7.87
N THR A 118 3.04 -0.46 8.90
CA THR A 118 3.02 -1.87 9.26
C THR A 118 2.55 -2.12 10.69
N ALA A 119 1.85 -1.15 11.30
CA ALA A 119 1.35 -1.25 12.68
C ALA A 119 0.44 -2.48 12.90
N SER A 120 -0.20 -2.98 11.85
CA SER A 120 -0.99 -4.23 11.89
C SER A 120 -0.16 -5.50 11.68
N GLY A 121 1.17 -5.41 11.59
CA GLY A 121 2.05 -6.53 11.24
C GLY A 121 1.98 -6.95 9.77
N VAL A 122 1.40 -6.13 8.88
CA VAL A 122 1.23 -6.43 7.46
C VAL A 122 1.98 -5.44 6.60
N SER A 123 2.87 -5.93 5.75
CA SER A 123 3.66 -5.11 4.83
C SER A 123 2.99 -4.96 3.46
N PRO A 124 2.60 -3.74 3.04
CA PRO A 124 2.03 -3.54 1.71
C PRO A 124 3.11 -3.55 0.64
N VAL A 125 2.99 -4.46 -0.32
CA VAL A 125 3.85 -4.59 -1.49
C VAL A 125 3.03 -4.30 -2.74
N ALA A 126 3.14 -3.08 -3.27
CA ALA A 126 2.49 -2.68 -4.50
C ALA A 126 3.43 -2.88 -5.69
N ILE A 127 2.97 -3.58 -6.72
CA ILE A 127 3.69 -3.82 -7.97
C ILE A 127 2.89 -3.31 -9.17
N MET A 128 3.60 -2.80 -10.17
CA MET A 128 3.02 -2.11 -11.32
C MET A 128 3.09 -2.99 -12.57
N THR A 129 1.96 -3.13 -13.27
CA THR A 129 1.93 -3.79 -14.60
C THR A 129 2.65 -2.96 -15.65
N SER A 130 3.18 -3.62 -16.68
CA SER A 130 3.73 -2.90 -17.85
C SER A 130 2.69 -1.99 -18.52
N PRO A 131 3.11 -0.89 -19.17
CA PRO A 131 2.20 0.00 -19.88
C PRO A 131 1.35 -0.73 -20.91
N GLU A 132 0.03 -0.61 -20.81
CA GLU A 132 -0.95 -1.19 -21.72
C GLU A 132 -2.12 -0.23 -21.87
N ARG A 133 -2.77 -0.22 -23.03
CA ARG A 133 -3.97 0.59 -23.24
C ARG A 133 -5.17 -0.02 -22.53
N CYS A 134 -5.94 0.81 -21.82
CA CYS A 134 -7.23 0.35 -21.33
C CYS A 134 -8.18 0.01 -22.51
N PRO A 135 -9.03 -1.01 -22.40
CA PRO A 135 -9.93 -1.41 -23.49
C PRO A 135 -10.90 -0.30 -23.96
N HIS A 136 -11.30 0.59 -23.05
CA HIS A 136 -12.20 1.72 -23.36
C HIS A 136 -11.46 2.96 -23.92
N GLY A 137 -10.13 2.91 -24.05
CA GLY A 137 -9.31 4.06 -24.44
C GLY A 137 -8.77 4.84 -23.22
N LYS A 138 -8.70 6.16 -23.33
CA LYS A 138 -8.12 7.05 -22.32
C LYS A 138 -9.19 7.95 -21.69
N CYS A 139 -9.28 7.93 -20.35
CA CYS A 139 -10.11 8.89 -19.62
C CYS A 139 -9.54 10.31 -19.76
N LEU A 140 -10.39 11.33 -19.73
CA LEU A 140 -9.97 12.72 -20.02
C LEU A 140 -8.99 13.32 -19.00
N TYR A 141 -8.98 12.80 -17.76
CA TYR A 141 -8.04 13.20 -16.70
C TYR A 141 -6.86 12.23 -16.54
N CYS A 142 -6.72 11.18 -17.38
CA CYS A 142 -5.69 10.16 -17.21
C CYS A 142 -4.36 10.65 -17.80
N PRO A 143 -3.27 10.77 -17.01
CA PRO A 143 -1.98 11.23 -17.52
C PRO A 143 -1.22 10.15 -18.28
N GLY A 144 -1.29 8.90 -17.81
CA GLY A 144 -0.48 7.79 -18.31
C GLY A 144 -0.97 7.12 -19.59
N GLY A 145 -0.36 5.98 -19.86
CA GLY A 145 -0.59 5.13 -21.00
C GLY A 145 0.63 5.04 -21.92
N PRO A 146 0.76 3.97 -22.73
CA PRO A 146 1.93 3.73 -23.58
C PRO A 146 2.15 4.82 -24.63
N ASP A 147 1.11 5.58 -24.98
CA ASP A 147 1.17 6.68 -25.97
C ASP A 147 1.28 8.06 -25.32
N SER A 148 1.36 8.15 -23.98
CA SER A 148 1.55 9.42 -23.28
C SER A 148 3.02 9.84 -23.29
N GLU A 149 3.31 11.11 -23.01
CA GLU A 149 4.70 11.58 -22.84
C GLU A 149 5.43 10.86 -21.70
N PHE A 150 4.68 10.31 -20.75
CA PHE A 150 5.22 9.53 -19.62
C PHE A 150 5.54 8.08 -19.98
N SER A 151 4.95 7.53 -21.06
CA SER A 151 5.12 6.11 -21.45
C SER A 151 4.96 5.13 -20.27
N SER A 152 4.05 5.44 -19.35
CA SER A 152 3.81 4.71 -18.08
C SER A 152 2.52 3.89 -18.15
N SER A 153 2.26 3.09 -17.11
CA SER A 153 0.98 2.41 -16.94
C SER A 153 -0.17 3.42 -16.90
N GLN A 154 -1.34 3.02 -17.38
CA GLN A 154 -2.53 3.90 -17.37
C GLN A 154 -2.79 4.43 -15.95
N SER A 155 -3.19 5.69 -15.85
CA SER A 155 -3.44 6.45 -14.63
C SER A 155 -2.19 6.88 -13.84
N TYR A 156 -0.98 6.56 -14.28
CA TYR A 156 0.28 6.88 -13.58
C TYR A 156 1.20 7.71 -14.47
N THR A 157 2.11 8.47 -13.83
CA THR A 157 3.15 9.27 -14.49
C THR A 157 4.47 8.51 -14.65
N GLY A 158 4.65 7.41 -13.92
CA GLY A 158 5.91 6.67 -13.86
C GLY A 158 6.79 7.05 -12.67
N GLU A 159 6.52 8.20 -12.05
CA GLU A 159 7.30 8.75 -10.93
C GLU A 159 6.70 8.44 -9.55
N GLU A 160 5.50 7.88 -9.50
CA GLU A 160 4.93 7.39 -8.25
C GLU A 160 5.76 6.21 -7.71
N PRO A 161 5.89 6.03 -6.37
CA PRO A 161 6.81 5.05 -5.80
C PRO A 161 6.67 3.61 -6.32
N ALA A 162 5.45 3.15 -6.62
CA ALA A 162 5.23 1.83 -7.20
C ALA A 162 5.57 1.81 -8.69
N ALA A 163 5.22 2.86 -9.44
CA ALA A 163 5.52 2.98 -10.86
C ALA A 163 7.04 3.09 -11.11
N ALA A 164 7.75 3.88 -10.31
CA ALA A 164 9.21 4.00 -10.37
C ALA A 164 9.91 2.64 -10.13
N ARG A 165 9.43 1.83 -9.16
CA ARG A 165 9.92 0.45 -8.97
C ARG A 165 9.63 -0.44 -10.17
N GLY A 166 8.46 -0.26 -10.80
CA GLY A 166 8.11 -0.96 -12.03
C GLY A 166 9.10 -0.65 -13.14
N VAL A 167 9.36 0.63 -13.39
CA VAL A 167 10.36 1.08 -14.39
C VAL A 167 11.76 0.55 -14.07
N GLN A 168 12.20 0.64 -12.80
CA GLN A 168 13.52 0.18 -12.35
C GLN A 168 13.75 -1.32 -12.59
N ASN A 169 12.68 -2.13 -12.59
CA ASN A 169 12.73 -3.59 -12.78
C ASN A 169 12.11 -4.04 -14.13
N ASP A 170 12.04 -3.18 -15.15
CA ASP A 170 11.44 -3.50 -16.45
C ASP A 170 10.04 -4.12 -16.34
N TYR A 171 9.29 -3.73 -15.31
CA TYR A 171 7.98 -4.27 -14.93
C TYR A 171 7.97 -5.78 -14.63
N ASP A 172 9.12 -6.39 -14.37
CA ASP A 172 9.19 -7.77 -13.85
C ASP A 172 8.61 -7.82 -12.43
N PRO A 173 7.53 -8.61 -12.17
CA PRO A 173 6.90 -8.67 -10.86
C PRO A 173 7.80 -9.27 -9.77
N TYR A 174 8.68 -10.23 -10.12
CA TYR A 174 9.67 -10.80 -9.20
C TYR A 174 10.61 -9.71 -8.67
N GLY A 175 11.23 -8.96 -9.58
CA GLY A 175 12.14 -7.89 -9.24
C GLY A 175 11.49 -6.78 -8.42
N GLN A 176 10.25 -6.40 -8.75
CA GLN A 176 9.52 -5.38 -7.99
C GLN A 176 9.23 -5.81 -6.54
N VAL A 177 8.84 -7.08 -6.33
CA VAL A 177 8.61 -7.63 -4.98
C VAL A 177 9.93 -7.68 -4.22
N ARG A 178 10.99 -8.27 -4.79
CA ARG A 178 12.33 -8.33 -4.18
C ARG A 178 12.79 -6.95 -3.74
N LEU A 179 12.82 -5.99 -4.66
CA LEU A 179 13.22 -4.61 -4.36
C LEU A 179 12.40 -4.01 -3.21
N ARG A 180 11.09 -4.27 -3.18
CA ARG A 180 10.24 -3.72 -2.12
C ARG A 180 10.47 -4.36 -0.76
N LEU A 181 10.74 -5.66 -0.72
CA LEU A 181 11.08 -6.38 0.52
C LEU A 181 12.42 -5.87 1.09
N GLU A 182 13.44 -5.70 0.24
CA GLU A 182 14.72 -5.13 0.65
C GLU A 182 14.55 -3.70 1.23
N GLN A 183 13.81 -2.83 0.53
CA GLN A 183 13.50 -1.47 1.01
C GLN A 183 12.76 -1.44 2.35
N LEU A 184 11.86 -2.39 2.60
CA LEU A 184 11.14 -2.48 3.87
C LEU A 184 12.06 -2.92 5.00
N ARG A 185 12.89 -3.94 4.76
CA ARG A 185 13.86 -4.44 5.72
C ARG A 185 14.94 -3.41 6.05
N GLU A 186 15.45 -2.68 5.04
CA GLU A 186 16.42 -1.59 5.25
C GLU A 186 15.93 -0.51 6.22
N ILE A 187 14.61 -0.30 6.33
CA ILE A 187 14.01 0.71 7.20
C ILE A 187 13.34 0.10 8.46
N GLY A 188 13.65 -1.17 8.76
CA GLY A 188 13.24 -1.85 9.98
C GLY A 188 11.78 -2.32 10.01
N HIS A 189 11.15 -2.56 8.86
CA HIS A 189 9.80 -3.10 8.82
C HIS A 189 9.81 -4.63 8.71
N PRO A 190 8.89 -5.33 9.41
CA PRO A 190 8.69 -6.76 9.23
C PRO A 190 8.18 -7.05 7.82
N VAL A 191 8.52 -8.22 7.28
CA VAL A 191 8.10 -8.64 5.93
C VAL A 191 7.47 -10.03 5.89
N ASP A 192 7.29 -10.68 7.04
CA ASP A 192 6.72 -12.02 7.17
C ASP A 192 5.29 -12.16 6.65
N LYS A 193 4.52 -11.05 6.66
CA LYS A 193 3.13 -10.98 6.18
C LYS A 193 2.99 -9.87 5.15
N VAL A 194 2.65 -10.23 3.93
CA VAL A 194 2.53 -9.30 2.79
C VAL A 194 1.10 -9.17 2.30
N GLU A 195 0.60 -7.93 2.14
CA GLU A 195 -0.52 -7.62 1.26
C GLU A 195 0.02 -7.23 -0.10
N LEU A 196 -0.17 -8.09 -1.11
CA LEU A 196 0.21 -7.83 -2.50
C LEU A 196 -0.84 -6.95 -3.18
N ILE A 197 -0.42 -5.85 -3.82
CA ILE A 197 -1.33 -4.91 -4.51
C ILE A 197 -0.92 -4.82 -5.97
N LEU A 198 -1.79 -5.28 -6.87
CA LEU A 198 -1.58 -5.30 -8.32
C LEU A 198 -2.14 -4.02 -8.93
N MET A 199 -1.26 -3.14 -9.39
CA MET A 199 -1.57 -1.80 -9.88
C MET A 199 -1.26 -1.67 -11.37
N GLY A 200 -1.87 -0.69 -12.05
CA GLY A 200 -1.51 -0.35 -13.42
C GLY A 200 -2.67 -0.43 -14.42
N GLY A 201 -3.63 0.47 -14.33
CA GLY A 201 -4.75 0.60 -15.26
C GLY A 201 -5.87 -0.40 -14.97
N THR A 202 -6.15 -1.32 -15.90
CA THR A 202 -7.19 -2.33 -15.74
C THR A 202 -6.52 -3.71 -15.76
N MET A 203 -6.11 -4.20 -14.58
CA MET A 203 -5.37 -5.48 -14.46
C MET A 203 -6.16 -6.65 -15.05
N THR A 204 -7.45 -6.75 -14.76
CA THR A 204 -8.33 -7.83 -15.25
C THR A 204 -8.60 -7.80 -16.77
N ALA A 205 -8.24 -6.71 -17.46
CA ALA A 205 -8.30 -6.64 -18.92
C ALA A 205 -7.03 -7.16 -19.62
N ARG A 206 -5.98 -7.51 -18.87
CA ARG A 206 -4.78 -8.14 -19.44
C ARG A 206 -5.11 -9.60 -19.82
N SER A 207 -4.34 -10.18 -20.73
CA SER A 207 -4.51 -11.60 -21.07
C SER A 207 -4.39 -12.49 -19.82
N HIS A 208 -5.08 -13.62 -19.81
CA HIS A 208 -5.04 -14.57 -18.68
C HIS A 208 -3.61 -15.06 -18.41
N ASP A 209 -2.82 -15.32 -19.46
CA ASP A 209 -1.41 -15.72 -19.32
C ASP A 209 -0.57 -14.64 -18.63
N TYR A 210 -0.82 -13.36 -18.96
CA TYR A 210 -0.12 -12.24 -18.30
C TYR A 210 -0.53 -12.12 -16.83
N GLN A 211 -1.82 -12.23 -16.51
CA GLN A 211 -2.30 -12.16 -15.13
C GLN A 211 -1.68 -13.28 -14.29
N GLU A 212 -1.65 -14.52 -14.81
CA GLU A 212 -1.03 -15.65 -14.14
C GLU A 212 0.46 -15.47 -13.94
N TRP A 213 1.18 -15.13 -15.00
CA TRP A 213 2.61 -14.85 -14.93
C TRP A 213 2.90 -13.77 -13.88
N PHE A 214 2.14 -12.68 -13.88
CA PHE A 214 2.37 -11.53 -13.01
C PHE A 214 2.21 -11.88 -11.53
N VAL A 215 1.13 -12.59 -11.17
CA VAL A 215 0.89 -13.02 -9.78
C VAL A 215 1.87 -14.12 -9.37
N LYS A 216 2.07 -15.12 -10.23
CA LYS A 216 2.97 -16.24 -9.96
C LYS A 216 4.39 -15.76 -9.66
N ARG A 217 4.94 -14.88 -10.50
CA ARG A 217 6.29 -14.34 -10.31
C ARG A 217 6.42 -13.53 -9.02
N ALA A 218 5.36 -12.79 -8.65
CA ALA A 218 5.34 -12.07 -7.39
C ALA A 218 5.37 -13.01 -6.17
N LEU A 219 4.63 -14.12 -6.22
CA LEU A 219 4.64 -15.14 -5.17
C LEU A 219 5.97 -15.91 -5.11
N GLU A 220 6.58 -16.24 -6.26
CA GLU A 220 7.90 -16.87 -6.32
C GLU A 220 8.95 -16.00 -5.63
N ALA A 221 8.92 -14.68 -5.84
CA ALA A 221 9.82 -13.76 -5.15
C ALA A 221 9.67 -13.78 -3.61
N MET A 222 8.46 -14.03 -3.09
CA MET A 222 8.22 -14.20 -1.66
C MET A 222 8.71 -15.57 -1.16
N ASN A 223 8.43 -16.65 -1.92
CA ASN A 223 8.80 -18.01 -1.56
C ASN A 223 10.31 -18.23 -1.52
N GLU A 224 11.03 -17.57 -2.43
CA GLU A 224 12.49 -17.68 -2.57
C GLU A 224 13.27 -16.67 -1.74
N TYR A 225 12.58 -15.77 -1.02
CA TYR A 225 13.23 -14.75 -0.21
C TYR A 225 13.84 -15.37 1.05
N ASP A 226 15.14 -15.17 1.23
CA ASP A 226 15.88 -15.65 2.39
C ASP A 226 15.92 -14.54 3.47
N VAL A 227 15.10 -14.72 4.51
CA VAL A 227 14.98 -13.75 5.62
C VAL A 227 16.20 -13.75 6.54
N ASP A 228 17.01 -14.80 6.52
CA ASP A 228 18.21 -14.93 7.35
C ASP A 228 19.41 -14.16 6.77
N LYS A 229 19.36 -13.78 5.49
CA LYS A 229 20.38 -12.94 4.88
C LYS A 229 20.17 -11.47 5.21
N GLU A 230 21.29 -10.74 5.35
CA GLU A 230 21.24 -9.29 5.45
C GLU A 230 20.54 -8.67 4.22
N PRO A 231 19.78 -7.57 4.41
CA PRO A 231 19.15 -6.90 3.28
C PRO A 231 20.17 -6.43 2.24
N GLU A 232 19.89 -6.67 0.97
CA GLU A 232 20.71 -6.13 -0.11
C GLU A 232 20.43 -4.65 -0.34
N PRO A 233 21.46 -3.82 -0.64
CA PRO A 233 21.25 -2.40 -0.93
C PRO A 233 20.25 -2.21 -2.07
N ALA A 234 19.14 -1.54 -1.80
CA ALA A 234 18.02 -1.41 -2.73
C ALA A 234 18.10 -0.18 -3.65
N GLU A 235 18.98 0.79 -3.36
CA GLU A 235 19.08 2.05 -4.09
C GLU A 235 19.73 1.87 -5.47
N GLY A 236 18.97 2.12 -6.53
CA GLY A 236 19.46 2.04 -7.92
C GLY A 236 19.71 0.63 -8.44
N VAL A 237 19.34 -0.42 -7.69
CA VAL A 237 19.53 -1.82 -8.08
C VAL A 237 18.25 -2.37 -8.70
N SER A 238 18.36 -3.14 -9.80
CA SER A 238 17.28 -3.94 -10.37
C SER A 238 17.45 -5.39 -9.93
N PHE A 239 16.34 -5.99 -9.50
CA PHE A 239 16.24 -7.42 -9.16
C PHE A 239 15.44 -8.19 -10.22
N ALA A 240 15.21 -7.58 -11.40
CA ALA A 240 14.56 -8.27 -12.52
C ALA A 240 15.40 -9.49 -12.94
N GLN A 241 14.71 -10.60 -13.17
CA GLN A 241 15.37 -11.85 -13.59
C GLN A 241 15.43 -11.96 -15.11
N ASP A 242 16.49 -12.58 -15.61
CA ASP A 242 16.61 -12.90 -17.03
C ASP A 242 15.52 -13.92 -17.41
N PRO A 243 14.67 -13.62 -18.41
CA PRO A 243 13.64 -14.56 -18.86
C PRO A 243 14.19 -15.92 -19.31
N ASP A 244 15.44 -15.99 -19.76
CA ASP A 244 16.09 -17.23 -20.20
C ASP A 244 16.54 -18.12 -19.02
N GLU A 245 16.61 -17.57 -17.81
CA GLU A 245 16.95 -18.31 -16.58
C GLU A 245 15.69 -18.82 -15.85
N TYR A 246 14.50 -18.45 -16.32
CA TYR A 246 13.23 -18.79 -15.67
C TYR A 246 12.86 -20.27 -15.87
N GLU A 247 12.73 -21.00 -14.77
CA GLU A 247 12.19 -22.36 -14.75
C GLU A 247 10.66 -22.32 -14.63
N PHE A 248 9.97 -23.01 -15.55
CA PHE A 248 8.50 -23.02 -15.54
C PHE A 248 7.96 -23.75 -14.31
N ARG A 249 6.99 -23.11 -13.63
CA ARG A 249 6.24 -23.67 -12.49
C ARG A 249 4.73 -23.44 -12.71
N TYR A 250 3.89 -24.32 -12.19
CA TYR A 250 2.45 -24.09 -12.15
C TYR A 250 2.10 -23.12 -11.03
N VAL A 251 1.10 -22.26 -11.26
CA VAL A 251 0.69 -21.25 -10.28
C VAL A 251 0.14 -21.87 -9.00
N GLU A 252 -0.54 -23.01 -9.09
CA GLU A 252 -1.08 -23.77 -7.97
C GLU A 252 0.02 -24.29 -7.04
N ASP A 253 1.14 -24.73 -7.59
CA ASP A 253 2.31 -25.19 -6.80
C ASP A 253 2.94 -24.02 -6.06
N VAL A 254 3.08 -22.86 -6.71
CA VAL A 254 3.64 -21.64 -6.12
C VAL A 254 2.73 -21.09 -5.02
N ILE A 255 1.40 -21.10 -5.22
CA ILE A 255 0.41 -20.75 -4.20
C ILE A 255 0.52 -21.68 -2.99
N THR A 256 0.59 -23.00 -3.24
CA THR A 256 0.67 -24.00 -2.14
C THR A 256 1.95 -23.81 -1.32
N GLU A 257 3.07 -23.54 -1.96
CA GLU A 257 4.34 -23.25 -1.27
C GLU A 257 4.23 -22.00 -0.40
N ASN A 258 3.57 -20.94 -0.89
CA ASN A 258 3.42 -19.70 -0.14
C ASN A 258 2.57 -19.82 1.13
N GLU A 259 1.74 -20.86 1.27
CA GLU A 259 0.97 -21.10 2.50
C GLU A 259 1.86 -21.26 3.74
N THR A 260 3.10 -21.73 3.57
CA THR A 260 4.05 -22.03 4.64
C THR A 260 5.41 -21.35 4.48
N ALA A 261 5.58 -20.49 3.48
CA ALA A 261 6.81 -19.73 3.26
C ALA A 261 7.12 -18.77 4.44
N ASP A 262 8.37 -18.34 4.57
CA ASP A 262 8.77 -17.35 5.58
C ASP A 262 8.09 -16.00 5.31
N ILE A 263 7.96 -15.60 4.04
CA ILE A 263 7.17 -14.45 3.63
C ILE A 263 5.86 -14.90 3.01
N ARG A 264 4.76 -14.67 3.72
CA ARG A 264 3.42 -15.14 3.33
C ARG A 264 2.56 -14.03 2.76
N ASN A 265 1.95 -14.32 1.63
CA ASN A 265 0.89 -13.48 1.09
C ASN A 265 -0.40 -13.69 1.89
N ILE A 266 -0.77 -12.71 2.71
CA ILE A 266 -2.00 -12.77 3.51
C ILE A 266 -3.17 -12.04 2.85
N GLY A 267 -2.97 -11.46 1.67
CA GLY A 267 -4.01 -10.83 0.87
C GLY A 267 -3.50 -10.34 -0.47
N THR A 268 -4.27 -10.55 -1.52
CA THR A 268 -3.99 -10.02 -2.85
C THR A 268 -5.10 -9.06 -3.26
N THR A 269 -4.72 -7.84 -3.60
CA THR A 269 -5.61 -6.77 -4.07
C THR A 269 -5.45 -6.58 -5.58
N PHE A 270 -6.56 -6.62 -6.31
CA PHE A 270 -6.62 -6.28 -7.73
C PHE A 270 -7.20 -4.88 -7.90
N GLU A 271 -6.50 -3.97 -8.59
CA GLU A 271 -7.07 -2.70 -9.03
C GLU A 271 -7.65 -2.86 -10.44
N THR A 272 -8.93 -2.54 -10.62
CA THR A 272 -9.61 -2.69 -11.91
C THR A 272 -10.76 -1.70 -12.11
N LYS A 273 -11.49 -1.87 -13.22
CA LYS A 273 -12.70 -1.11 -13.58
C LYS A 273 -13.96 -1.95 -13.36
N PRO A 274 -15.13 -1.29 -13.13
CA PRO A 274 -16.40 -1.99 -12.93
C PRO A 274 -16.79 -2.96 -14.04
N ASP A 275 -16.65 -2.55 -15.30
CA ASP A 275 -17.00 -3.33 -16.51
C ASP A 275 -16.02 -4.50 -16.79
N TRP A 276 -15.03 -4.72 -15.94
CA TRP A 276 -14.05 -5.82 -15.95
C TRP A 276 -14.11 -6.67 -14.67
N CYS A 277 -15.31 -6.76 -14.07
CA CYS A 277 -15.65 -7.61 -12.94
C CYS A 277 -16.82 -8.55 -13.30
N ASP A 278 -16.76 -9.15 -14.49
CA ASP A 278 -17.69 -10.21 -14.88
C ASP A 278 -17.33 -11.55 -14.18
N PRO A 279 -18.19 -12.57 -14.24
CA PRO A 279 -17.94 -13.85 -13.56
C PRO A 279 -16.62 -14.52 -13.95
N GLU A 280 -16.20 -14.45 -15.22
CA GLU A 280 -14.93 -15.03 -15.68
C GLU A 280 -13.73 -14.35 -15.03
N GLN A 281 -13.75 -13.02 -14.95
CA GLN A 281 -12.68 -12.27 -14.30
C GLN A 281 -12.68 -12.47 -12.78
N ILE A 282 -13.85 -12.61 -12.16
CA ILE A 282 -13.97 -12.91 -10.73
C ILE A 282 -13.39 -14.28 -10.42
N ASP A 283 -13.73 -15.31 -11.20
CA ASP A 283 -13.16 -16.66 -11.06
C ASP A 283 -11.64 -16.63 -11.19
N ARG A 284 -11.14 -15.89 -12.19
CA ARG A 284 -9.70 -15.76 -12.41
C ARG A 284 -8.98 -15.07 -11.23
N MET A 285 -9.54 -13.99 -10.69
CA MET A 285 -8.98 -13.33 -9.51
C MET A 285 -8.95 -14.26 -8.29
N LEU A 286 -9.99 -15.07 -8.09
CA LEU A 286 -10.06 -16.05 -7.00
C LEU A 286 -9.00 -17.14 -7.15
N ASP A 287 -8.85 -17.71 -8.35
CA ASP A 287 -7.87 -18.75 -8.65
C ASP A 287 -6.43 -18.26 -8.47
N LEU A 288 -6.18 -16.95 -8.63
CA LEU A 288 -4.91 -16.28 -8.37
C LEU A 288 -4.74 -15.82 -6.91
N GLY A 289 -5.60 -16.24 -5.99
CA GLY A 289 -5.52 -15.90 -4.57
C GLY A 289 -5.97 -14.49 -4.23
N GLY A 290 -6.79 -13.86 -5.08
CA GLY A 290 -7.39 -12.55 -4.82
C GLY A 290 -8.29 -12.56 -3.60
N THR A 291 -8.20 -11.52 -2.77
CA THR A 291 -9.05 -11.35 -1.57
C THR A 291 -9.72 -9.99 -1.50
N LYS A 292 -9.22 -9.02 -2.26
CA LYS A 292 -9.75 -7.67 -2.32
C LYS A 292 -9.74 -7.15 -3.75
N VAL A 293 -10.77 -6.41 -4.13
CA VAL A 293 -10.81 -5.71 -5.41
C VAL A 293 -11.05 -4.22 -5.15
N GLU A 294 -10.18 -3.40 -5.72
CA GLU A 294 -10.34 -1.95 -5.71
C GLU A 294 -10.87 -1.48 -7.06
N VAL A 295 -12.08 -0.97 -7.04
CA VAL A 295 -12.85 -0.65 -8.24
C VAL A 295 -12.83 0.84 -8.51
N GLY A 296 -12.44 1.23 -9.71
CA GLY A 296 -12.41 2.61 -10.15
C GLY A 296 -13.81 3.16 -10.48
N VAL A 297 -14.70 3.31 -9.49
CA VAL A 297 -16.06 3.86 -9.63
C VAL A 297 -16.03 5.34 -10.03
N GLN A 298 -15.19 6.13 -9.35
CA GLN A 298 -14.92 7.57 -9.51
C GLN A 298 -16.07 8.49 -9.11
N THR A 299 -17.30 8.19 -9.47
CA THR A 299 -18.53 8.92 -9.09
C THR A 299 -19.77 8.06 -9.33
N THR A 300 -20.83 8.27 -8.56
CA THR A 300 -22.16 7.65 -8.77
C THR A 300 -22.98 8.36 -9.86
N TYR A 301 -22.48 9.44 -10.43
CA TYR A 301 -23.16 10.20 -11.48
C TYR A 301 -22.84 9.67 -12.87
N GLU A 302 -23.82 8.98 -13.48
CA GLU A 302 -23.74 8.44 -14.85
C GLU A 302 -23.29 9.49 -15.89
N ARG A 303 -23.82 10.75 -15.77
CA ARG A 303 -23.45 11.84 -16.65
C ARG A 303 -21.96 12.15 -16.61
N ILE A 304 -21.38 12.24 -15.42
CA ILE A 304 -19.96 12.58 -15.23
C ILE A 304 -19.07 11.45 -15.75
N ASN A 305 -19.38 10.18 -15.43
CA ASN A 305 -18.63 9.03 -15.95
C ASN A 305 -18.60 9.01 -17.49
N ARG A 306 -19.73 9.31 -18.14
CA ARG A 306 -19.82 9.40 -19.59
C ARG A 306 -19.02 10.60 -20.16
N GLU A 307 -19.14 11.79 -19.55
CA GLU A 307 -18.40 12.98 -19.98
C GLU A 307 -16.89 12.83 -19.80
N MET A 308 -16.44 12.07 -18.80
CA MET A 308 -15.02 11.78 -18.54
C MET A 308 -14.47 10.59 -19.34
N HIS A 309 -15.26 10.01 -20.23
CA HIS A 309 -14.90 8.85 -21.07
C HIS A 309 -14.46 7.64 -20.27
N ARG A 310 -15.17 7.34 -19.14
CA ARG A 310 -14.83 6.20 -18.29
C ARG A 310 -15.08 4.83 -18.96
N GLY A 311 -15.95 4.77 -19.96
CA GLY A 311 -16.31 3.53 -20.66
C GLY A 311 -17.20 2.57 -19.88
N HIS A 312 -17.57 2.89 -18.63
CA HIS A 312 -18.55 2.17 -17.82
C HIS A 312 -19.61 3.13 -17.29
N GLY A 313 -20.78 2.59 -16.96
CA GLY A 313 -21.87 3.32 -16.34
C GLY A 313 -22.05 2.99 -14.86
N THR A 314 -23.06 3.63 -14.28
CA THR A 314 -23.47 3.38 -12.88
C THR A 314 -23.94 1.95 -12.67
N ALA A 315 -24.66 1.37 -13.65
CA ALA A 315 -25.13 -0.02 -13.58
C ALA A 315 -23.96 -1.00 -13.48
N ASP A 316 -22.90 -0.82 -14.30
CA ASP A 316 -21.71 -1.67 -14.25
C ASP A 316 -21.04 -1.64 -12.87
N SER A 317 -21.02 -0.48 -12.23
CA SER A 317 -20.45 -0.31 -10.89
C SER A 317 -21.27 -1.03 -9.80
N ILE A 318 -22.59 -0.99 -9.90
CA ILE A 318 -23.52 -1.66 -8.98
C ILE A 318 -23.42 -3.19 -9.17
N ASP A 319 -23.45 -3.67 -10.40
CA ASP A 319 -23.32 -5.09 -10.74
C ASP A 319 -21.97 -5.66 -10.29
N ALA A 320 -20.89 -4.92 -10.52
CA ALA A 320 -19.56 -5.30 -10.05
C ALA A 320 -19.51 -5.42 -8.52
N ASN A 321 -20.04 -4.43 -7.80
CA ASN A 321 -20.08 -4.43 -6.34
C ASN A 321 -20.84 -5.65 -5.80
N GLN A 322 -22.01 -5.98 -6.38
CA GLN A 322 -22.81 -7.13 -5.97
C GLN A 322 -22.04 -8.44 -6.21
N ARG A 323 -21.56 -8.68 -7.45
CA ARG A 323 -20.87 -9.92 -7.81
C ARG A 323 -19.62 -10.16 -6.97
N LEU A 324 -18.80 -9.11 -6.76
CA LEU A 324 -17.59 -9.19 -5.94
C LEU A 324 -17.93 -9.55 -4.48
N ARG A 325 -18.98 -8.97 -3.91
CA ARG A 325 -19.41 -9.29 -2.54
C ARG A 325 -19.97 -10.71 -2.44
N ASP A 326 -20.78 -11.15 -3.43
CA ASP A 326 -21.34 -12.49 -3.48
C ASP A 326 -20.30 -13.57 -3.83
N ALA A 327 -19.09 -13.14 -4.25
CA ALA A 327 -17.87 -13.97 -4.34
C ALA A 327 -16.95 -13.85 -3.11
N ALA A 328 -17.41 -13.23 -2.05
CA ALA A 328 -16.72 -12.97 -0.78
C ALA A 328 -15.56 -11.95 -0.82
N PHE A 329 -15.30 -11.23 -1.93
CA PHE A 329 -14.25 -10.21 -1.94
C PHE A 329 -14.53 -9.05 -0.99
N LYS A 330 -13.48 -8.49 -0.42
CA LYS A 330 -13.46 -7.13 0.12
C LYS A 330 -13.53 -6.15 -1.06
N VAL A 331 -14.39 -5.14 -0.98
CA VAL A 331 -14.60 -4.18 -2.08
C VAL A 331 -14.20 -2.78 -1.68
N GLY A 332 -13.20 -2.24 -2.38
CA GLY A 332 -12.76 -0.85 -2.22
C GLY A 332 -13.18 0.02 -3.40
N PHE A 333 -13.60 1.25 -3.14
CA PHE A 333 -13.93 2.20 -4.19
C PHE A 333 -12.90 3.33 -4.27
N HIS A 334 -12.48 3.63 -5.50
CA HIS A 334 -11.78 4.86 -5.80
C HIS A 334 -12.80 5.92 -6.24
N MET A 335 -12.85 7.04 -5.50
CA MET A 335 -13.75 8.15 -5.76
C MET A 335 -12.96 9.41 -6.09
N MET A 336 -13.43 10.16 -7.08
CA MET A 336 -12.76 11.37 -7.57
C MET A 336 -13.66 12.60 -7.47
N PRO A 337 -13.76 13.26 -6.30
CA PRO A 337 -14.50 14.51 -6.19
C PRO A 337 -13.83 15.63 -7.00
N GLY A 338 -14.63 16.62 -7.39
CA GLY A 338 -14.16 17.81 -8.13
C GLY A 338 -13.87 17.55 -9.60
N GLN A 339 -14.44 16.49 -10.21
CA GLN A 339 -14.34 16.29 -11.67
C GLN A 339 -15.01 17.43 -12.43
N PRO A 340 -14.60 17.73 -13.67
CA PRO A 340 -15.28 18.72 -14.51
C PRO A 340 -16.80 18.50 -14.54
N GLY A 341 -17.56 19.56 -14.28
CA GLY A 341 -19.02 19.52 -14.22
C GLY A 341 -19.62 19.10 -12.88
N MET A 342 -18.82 18.88 -11.83
CA MET A 342 -19.28 18.67 -10.45
C MET A 342 -19.18 19.96 -9.63
N SER A 343 -20.25 20.28 -8.89
CA SER A 343 -20.20 21.29 -7.82
C SER A 343 -19.83 20.64 -6.48
N LYS A 344 -19.52 21.44 -5.45
CA LYS A 344 -19.28 20.96 -4.08
C LYS A 344 -20.47 20.16 -3.55
N GLU A 345 -21.68 20.66 -3.76
CA GLU A 345 -22.91 19.98 -3.32
C GLU A 345 -23.10 18.64 -4.02
N MET A 346 -22.73 18.55 -5.31
CA MET A 346 -22.74 17.28 -6.04
C MET A 346 -21.72 16.30 -5.48
N CYS A 347 -20.54 16.77 -5.11
CA CYS A 347 -19.53 15.91 -4.48
C CYS A 347 -20.03 15.36 -3.14
N LEU A 348 -20.61 16.18 -2.28
CA LEU A 348 -21.17 15.74 -0.99
C LEU A 348 -22.34 14.76 -1.19
N GLU A 349 -23.24 15.04 -2.13
CA GLU A 349 -24.35 14.14 -2.45
C GLU A 349 -23.87 12.80 -3.03
N ASP A 350 -22.76 12.79 -3.77
CA ASP A 350 -22.13 11.58 -4.31
C ASP A 350 -21.71 10.63 -3.16
N PHE A 351 -21.10 11.17 -2.12
CA PHE A 351 -20.72 10.40 -0.93
C PHE A 351 -21.89 10.03 -0.03
N ARG A 352 -22.94 10.86 0.09
CA ARG A 352 -24.18 10.44 0.77
C ARG A 352 -24.80 9.22 0.11
N ARG A 353 -24.93 9.22 -1.23
CA ARG A 353 -25.40 8.04 -1.97
C ARG A 353 -24.52 6.83 -1.73
N LEU A 354 -23.20 7.04 -1.70
CA LEU A 354 -22.26 5.98 -1.47
C LEU A 354 -22.47 5.26 -0.12
N PHE A 355 -22.85 5.98 0.92
CA PHE A 355 -23.00 5.42 2.26
C PHE A 355 -24.44 5.05 2.62
N GLU A 356 -25.44 5.75 2.10
CA GLU A 356 -26.84 5.55 2.47
C GLU A 356 -27.55 4.53 1.56
N HIS A 357 -27.25 4.53 0.26
CA HIS A 357 -27.97 3.68 -0.68
C HIS A 357 -27.39 2.25 -0.72
N GLU A 358 -28.30 1.26 -0.60
CA GLU A 358 -27.95 -0.18 -0.52
C GLU A 358 -27.06 -0.71 -1.66
N ASN A 359 -27.11 -0.13 -2.85
CA ASN A 359 -26.32 -0.59 -4.00
C ASN A 359 -24.82 -0.27 -3.92
N TRP A 360 -24.39 0.51 -2.92
CA TRP A 360 -23.01 0.96 -2.81
C TRP A 360 -22.30 0.40 -1.57
N LYS A 361 -22.20 1.16 -0.51
CA LYS A 361 -21.67 0.80 0.83
C LYS A 361 -20.31 0.07 0.79
N PRO A 362 -19.24 0.70 0.28
CA PRO A 362 -17.93 0.06 0.13
C PRO A 362 -17.33 -0.33 1.49
N ASP A 363 -16.53 -1.41 1.50
CA ASP A 363 -15.73 -1.81 2.68
C ASP A 363 -14.52 -0.88 2.86
N TYR A 364 -13.94 -0.44 1.73
CA TYR A 364 -12.75 0.41 1.67
C TYR A 364 -12.98 1.60 0.76
N LEU A 365 -12.37 2.72 1.10
CA LEU A 365 -12.53 3.96 0.35
C LEU A 365 -11.18 4.64 0.12
N LYS A 366 -10.95 5.08 -1.11
CA LYS A 366 -9.89 6.00 -1.50
C LYS A 366 -10.52 7.25 -2.10
N ILE A 367 -10.19 8.41 -1.57
CA ILE A 367 -10.68 9.72 -2.04
C ILE A 367 -9.55 10.42 -2.78
N TYR A 368 -9.71 10.64 -4.07
CA TYR A 368 -8.72 11.25 -4.95
C TYR A 368 -9.27 12.51 -5.60
N PRO A 369 -9.20 13.71 -4.96
CA PRO A 369 -9.58 14.95 -5.63
C PRO A 369 -8.95 15.04 -7.00
N THR A 370 -9.74 15.51 -7.99
CA THR A 370 -9.30 15.52 -9.37
C THR A 370 -8.14 16.50 -9.56
N LEU A 371 -7.05 16.03 -10.13
CA LEU A 371 -5.84 16.80 -10.40
C LEU A 371 -5.76 17.18 -11.89
N VAL A 372 -5.13 18.30 -12.17
CA VAL A 372 -4.78 18.73 -13.51
C VAL A 372 -3.31 18.39 -13.76
N VAL A 373 -3.08 17.50 -14.71
CA VAL A 373 -1.74 17.03 -15.10
C VAL A 373 -1.56 17.30 -16.58
N ARG A 374 -0.39 17.81 -16.96
CA ARG A 374 -0.05 18.09 -18.36
C ARG A 374 -0.25 16.86 -19.26
N GLY A 375 -0.68 17.09 -20.50
CA GLY A 375 -0.97 16.02 -21.46
C GLY A 375 -2.35 15.35 -21.27
N THR A 376 -3.20 15.87 -20.37
CA THR A 376 -4.60 15.45 -20.21
C THR A 376 -5.57 16.44 -20.84
N ALA A 377 -6.80 16.01 -21.17
CA ALA A 377 -7.83 16.93 -21.66
C ALA A 377 -8.28 17.92 -20.57
N THR A 378 -8.25 17.50 -19.31
CA THR A 378 -8.54 18.39 -18.16
C THR A 378 -7.52 19.52 -18.04
N TYR A 379 -6.25 19.30 -18.42
CA TYR A 379 -5.25 20.36 -18.53
C TYR A 379 -5.61 21.39 -19.59
N ASP A 380 -6.05 20.96 -20.78
CA ASP A 380 -6.46 21.85 -21.84
C ASP A 380 -7.68 22.71 -21.45
N TRP A 381 -8.64 22.13 -20.73
CA TRP A 381 -9.81 22.86 -20.23
C TRP A 381 -9.44 23.86 -19.14
N TRP A 382 -8.60 23.49 -18.20
CA TRP A 382 -8.09 24.39 -17.17
C TRP A 382 -7.30 25.54 -17.79
N TYR A 383 -6.39 25.27 -18.73
CA TYR A 383 -5.61 26.29 -19.40
C TYR A 383 -6.47 27.30 -20.19
N LYS A 384 -7.62 26.89 -20.70
CA LYS A 384 -8.61 27.74 -21.36
C LYS A 384 -9.57 28.43 -20.39
N GLY A 385 -9.54 28.14 -19.09
CA GLY A 385 -10.48 28.65 -18.12
C GLY A 385 -11.87 28.01 -18.18
N GLU A 386 -11.97 26.81 -18.78
CA GLU A 386 -13.22 26.03 -18.90
C GLU A 386 -13.42 25.06 -17.72
N TYR A 387 -12.40 24.81 -16.92
CA TYR A 387 -12.42 23.96 -15.72
C TYR A 387 -11.52 24.56 -14.65
N GLU A 388 -11.99 24.54 -13.41
CA GLU A 388 -11.25 24.92 -12.21
C GLU A 388 -11.29 23.76 -11.23
N PRO A 389 -10.13 23.13 -10.91
CA PRO A 389 -10.07 22.06 -9.92
C PRO A 389 -10.15 22.62 -8.50
N LEU A 390 -10.52 21.78 -7.53
CA LEU A 390 -10.50 22.14 -6.11
C LEU A 390 -9.07 22.52 -5.70
N ASP A 391 -8.91 23.64 -5.01
CA ASP A 391 -7.64 23.98 -4.38
C ASP A 391 -7.42 23.19 -3.06
N ASN A 392 -6.28 23.42 -2.37
CA ASN A 392 -5.96 22.68 -1.15
C ASN A 392 -6.97 22.93 -0.01
N ASP A 393 -7.45 24.15 0.14
CA ASP A 393 -8.37 24.52 1.23
C ASP A 393 -9.79 24.03 0.93
N GLU A 394 -10.27 24.20 -0.30
CA GLU A 394 -11.57 23.68 -0.76
C GLU A 394 -11.62 22.15 -0.66
N ALA A 395 -10.54 21.46 -1.03
CA ALA A 395 -10.46 20.01 -0.93
C ALA A 395 -10.39 19.54 0.54
N ALA A 396 -9.65 20.25 1.40
CA ALA A 396 -9.61 19.93 2.83
C ALA A 396 -10.98 20.10 3.49
N ASP A 397 -11.70 21.17 3.17
CA ASP A 397 -13.05 21.43 3.65
C ASP A 397 -14.05 20.37 3.17
N LEU A 398 -13.98 19.99 1.89
CA LEU A 398 -14.83 18.95 1.31
C LEU A 398 -14.54 17.57 1.92
N VAL A 399 -13.28 17.21 2.05
CA VAL A 399 -12.87 15.92 2.61
C VAL A 399 -13.24 15.82 4.08
N ALA A 400 -13.13 16.90 4.87
CA ALA A 400 -13.58 16.92 6.26
C ALA A 400 -15.11 16.61 6.38
N GLU A 401 -15.94 17.22 5.53
CA GLU A 401 -17.37 16.94 5.49
C GLU A 401 -17.68 15.51 5.02
N ILE A 402 -16.86 14.95 4.11
CA ILE A 402 -17.00 13.55 3.67
C ILE A 402 -16.60 12.60 4.80
N MET A 403 -15.52 12.88 5.51
CA MET A 403 -15.02 12.03 6.61
C MET A 403 -16.04 11.89 7.75
N ASP A 404 -16.80 12.96 8.06
CA ASP A 404 -17.88 12.94 9.05
C ASP A 404 -19.08 12.04 8.65
N MET A 405 -19.20 11.71 7.36
CA MET A 405 -20.27 10.84 6.85
C MET A 405 -19.88 9.35 6.77
N ILE A 406 -18.60 9.00 6.97
CA ILE A 406 -18.12 7.64 6.75
C ILE A 406 -18.66 6.68 7.81
N PRO A 407 -19.35 5.59 7.43
CA PRO A 407 -19.88 4.62 8.38
C PRO A 407 -18.79 3.83 9.11
N ARG A 408 -19.12 3.34 10.32
CA ARG A 408 -18.23 2.55 11.19
C ARG A 408 -17.65 1.27 10.53
N TYR A 409 -18.32 0.73 9.52
CA TYR A 409 -17.88 -0.46 8.78
C TYR A 409 -16.99 -0.14 7.56
N THR A 410 -16.79 1.10 7.19
CA THR A 410 -15.95 1.50 6.06
C THR A 410 -14.58 1.94 6.53
N ARG A 411 -13.50 1.53 5.82
CA ARG A 411 -12.14 2.00 6.07
C ARG A 411 -11.71 3.03 5.04
N LEU A 412 -11.41 4.26 5.47
CA LEU A 412 -10.77 5.27 4.62
C LEU A 412 -9.28 4.98 4.52
N GLN A 413 -8.88 4.26 3.46
CA GLN A 413 -7.49 3.86 3.26
C GLN A 413 -6.61 5.04 2.89
N ARG A 414 -7.10 5.90 1.98
CA ARG A 414 -6.27 6.94 1.40
C ARG A 414 -7.08 8.18 1.04
N VAL A 415 -6.46 9.33 1.29
CA VAL A 415 -6.91 10.63 0.79
C VAL A 415 -5.77 11.20 -0.03
N GLN A 416 -6.01 11.48 -1.31
CA GLN A 416 -5.05 11.99 -2.30
C GLN A 416 -4.17 10.90 -2.96
N ARG A 417 -3.79 11.14 -4.22
CA ARG A 417 -2.91 10.28 -5.03
C ARG A 417 -1.42 10.58 -4.76
N ASP A 418 -0.55 9.63 -5.11
CA ASP A 418 0.92 9.74 -4.99
C ASP A 418 1.58 10.45 -6.18
N ILE A 419 0.85 11.24 -6.98
CA ILE A 419 1.45 12.02 -8.06
C ILE A 419 2.36 13.09 -7.43
N PRO A 420 3.66 13.13 -7.78
CA PRO A 420 4.57 14.15 -7.26
C PRO A 420 4.10 15.57 -7.60
N ALA A 421 4.29 16.51 -6.68
CA ALA A 421 3.78 17.88 -6.80
C ALA A 421 4.25 18.60 -8.08
N ASP A 422 5.45 18.29 -8.56
CA ASP A 422 6.03 18.87 -9.79
C ASP A 422 5.26 18.50 -11.07
N PHE A 423 4.43 17.45 -11.03
CA PHE A 423 3.57 17.03 -12.14
C PHE A 423 2.13 17.54 -12.04
N ILE A 424 1.79 18.27 -10.97
CA ILE A 424 0.46 18.82 -10.74
C ILE A 424 0.43 20.28 -11.16
N ASP A 425 -0.17 20.59 -12.31
CA ASP A 425 -0.29 21.96 -12.81
C ASP A 425 -1.38 22.76 -12.08
N ALA A 426 -2.46 22.09 -11.61
CA ALA A 426 -3.50 22.69 -10.75
C ALA A 426 -4.25 21.61 -9.95
N GLY A 427 -4.86 22.02 -8.84
CA GLY A 427 -5.55 21.13 -7.91
C GLY A 427 -4.79 20.98 -6.58
N VAL A 428 -4.98 19.87 -5.90
CA VAL A 428 -4.36 19.59 -4.61
C VAL A 428 -2.90 19.15 -4.79
N TRP A 429 -1.96 20.02 -4.45
CA TRP A 429 -0.53 19.73 -4.54
C TRP A 429 0.14 19.42 -3.18
N LYS A 430 -0.52 19.74 -2.06
CA LYS A 430 -0.03 19.39 -0.71
C LYS A 430 -0.21 17.91 -0.45
N SER A 431 0.85 17.21 -0.07
CA SER A 431 0.84 15.76 0.19
C SER A 431 0.14 15.33 1.50
N ASN A 432 -0.23 16.29 2.36
CA ASN A 432 -0.82 16.05 3.68
C ASN A 432 -2.31 16.42 3.76
N LEU A 433 -3.06 16.25 2.66
CA LEU A 433 -4.49 16.61 2.58
C LEU A 433 -5.32 15.99 3.71
N ARG A 434 -5.06 14.73 4.11
CA ARG A 434 -5.76 14.09 5.23
C ARG A 434 -5.59 14.87 6.52
N GLN A 435 -4.37 15.26 6.87
CA GLN A 435 -4.09 16.05 8.09
C GLN A 435 -4.79 17.42 8.05
N LEU A 436 -4.84 18.06 6.88
CA LEU A 436 -5.56 19.32 6.71
C LEU A 436 -7.07 19.12 6.92
N ALA A 437 -7.65 18.03 6.41
CA ALA A 437 -9.06 17.70 6.63
C ALA A 437 -9.33 17.40 8.11
N GLU A 438 -8.49 16.63 8.78
CA GLU A 438 -8.59 16.36 10.23
C GLU A 438 -8.54 17.66 11.06
N GLN A 439 -7.66 18.61 10.72
CA GLN A 439 -7.65 19.94 11.36
C GLN A 439 -8.97 20.70 11.14
N ARG A 440 -9.54 20.63 9.92
CA ARG A 440 -10.86 21.25 9.65
C ARG A 440 -12.00 20.59 10.44
N MET A 441 -11.91 19.27 10.64
CA MET A 441 -12.87 18.55 11.48
C MET A 441 -12.80 19.03 12.93
N ASP A 442 -11.61 19.12 13.51
CA ASP A 442 -11.41 19.64 14.88
C ASP A 442 -11.95 21.06 15.05
N GLU A 443 -11.63 21.97 14.10
CA GLU A 443 -12.14 23.35 14.10
C GLU A 443 -13.67 23.45 14.05
N ARG A 444 -14.35 22.46 13.44
CA ARG A 444 -15.80 22.45 13.22
C ARG A 444 -16.55 21.54 14.19
N GLY A 445 -15.84 20.76 15.00
CA GLY A 445 -16.44 19.77 15.91
C GLY A 445 -17.08 18.59 15.17
N LEU A 446 -16.53 18.22 14.01
CA LEU A 446 -16.88 17.01 13.25
C LEU A 446 -16.09 15.81 13.77
N SER A 447 -16.59 14.58 13.53
CA SER A 447 -15.92 13.35 13.97
C SER A 447 -15.91 12.30 12.86
N CYS A 448 -14.78 11.58 12.70
CA CYS A 448 -14.70 10.48 11.77
C CYS A 448 -14.77 9.16 12.53
N THR A 449 -15.72 8.30 12.17
CA THR A 449 -15.94 6.99 12.80
C THR A 449 -15.50 5.83 11.91
N ASP A 450 -14.69 6.10 10.89
CA ASP A 450 -14.16 5.05 10.02
C ASP A 450 -13.29 4.06 10.80
N ILE A 451 -13.10 2.86 10.25
CA ILE A 451 -12.29 1.81 10.88
C ILE A 451 -10.89 2.34 11.27
N ARG A 452 -10.25 3.11 10.37
CA ARG A 452 -8.86 3.56 10.59
C ARG A 452 -8.71 4.54 11.75
N SER A 453 -9.67 5.44 11.95
CA SER A 453 -9.62 6.42 13.05
C SER A 453 -9.79 5.75 14.42
N ARG A 454 -10.42 4.56 14.46
CA ARG A 454 -10.73 3.81 15.71
C ARG A 454 -9.81 2.62 15.95
N GLU A 455 -8.92 2.29 15.02
CA GLU A 455 -8.00 1.14 15.09
C GLU A 455 -7.10 1.23 16.33
N ALA A 456 -7.19 0.25 17.23
CA ALA A 456 -6.43 0.23 18.49
C ALA A 456 -4.91 0.31 18.31
N GLY A 457 -4.38 -0.32 17.25
CA GLY A 457 -2.94 -0.26 16.92
C GLY A 457 -2.43 1.10 16.43
N MET A 458 -3.33 2.10 16.24
CA MET A 458 -3.00 3.46 15.81
C MET A 458 -3.29 4.51 16.89
N ASN A 459 -3.87 4.09 18.00
CA ASN A 459 -4.18 4.94 19.14
C ASN A 459 -3.31 4.52 20.33
N ASP A 460 -2.85 5.47 21.12
CA ASP A 460 -2.01 5.23 22.31
C ASP A 460 -2.83 4.76 23.53
N ALA A 461 -4.14 4.57 23.37
CA ALA A 461 -5.05 4.16 24.45
C ALA A 461 -5.16 2.64 24.53
N GLU A 462 -5.11 2.11 25.75
CA GLU A 462 -5.37 0.71 26.04
C GLU A 462 -6.88 0.50 26.26
N PRO A 463 -7.53 -0.48 25.60
CA PRO A 463 -8.95 -0.75 25.81
C PRO A 463 -9.22 -1.33 27.20
N ASP A 464 -10.21 -0.79 27.92
CA ASP A 464 -10.57 -1.20 29.27
C ASP A 464 -11.83 -2.06 29.31
N ASP A 465 -12.87 -1.72 28.55
CA ASP A 465 -14.18 -2.42 28.54
C ASP A 465 -14.53 -2.90 27.13
N VAL A 466 -14.14 -4.12 26.84
CA VAL A 466 -14.23 -4.70 25.50
C VAL A 466 -15.51 -5.48 25.30
N GLU A 467 -16.38 -4.99 24.43
CA GLU A 467 -17.65 -5.59 24.07
C GLU A 467 -17.63 -6.16 22.64
N LEU A 468 -18.51 -7.13 22.37
CA LEU A 468 -18.78 -7.63 21.01
C LEU A 468 -20.11 -7.02 20.54
N ASP A 469 -20.10 -6.42 19.35
CA ASP A 469 -21.26 -5.83 18.71
C ASP A 469 -21.48 -6.38 17.30
N VAL A 470 -22.72 -6.31 16.81
CA VAL A 470 -23.10 -6.75 15.47
C VAL A 470 -23.92 -5.68 14.80
N LEU A 471 -23.32 -4.97 13.85
CA LEU A 471 -24.01 -4.01 13.01
C LEU A 471 -24.52 -4.69 11.73
N GLU A 472 -25.83 -4.87 11.60
CA GLU A 472 -26.47 -5.43 10.41
C GLU A 472 -26.87 -4.30 9.44
N TYR A 473 -26.63 -4.51 8.14
CA TYR A 473 -27.05 -3.59 7.09
C TYR A 473 -27.21 -4.28 5.73
N ASP A 474 -28.13 -3.80 4.91
CA ASP A 474 -28.31 -4.29 3.55
C ASP A 474 -27.29 -3.66 2.59
N ALA A 475 -26.68 -4.49 1.75
CA ALA A 475 -25.77 -4.06 0.69
C ALA A 475 -25.86 -4.98 -0.53
N CYS A 476 -26.15 -4.38 -1.71
CA CYS A 476 -26.19 -5.07 -3.00
C CYS A 476 -27.03 -6.34 -2.99
N GLY A 477 -28.26 -6.23 -2.48
CA GLY A 477 -29.25 -7.32 -2.45
C GLY A 477 -28.99 -8.42 -1.42
N GLY A 478 -27.90 -8.39 -0.68
CA GLY A 478 -27.59 -9.29 0.44
C GLY A 478 -27.50 -8.53 1.75
N THR A 479 -27.40 -9.26 2.86
CA THR A 479 -27.26 -8.69 4.20
C THR A 479 -25.82 -8.82 4.69
N GLU A 480 -25.26 -7.76 5.19
CA GLU A 480 -23.92 -7.69 5.78
C GLU A 480 -24.03 -7.58 7.30
N HIS A 481 -23.16 -8.29 8.00
CA HIS A 481 -22.98 -8.17 9.44
C HIS A 481 -21.53 -7.76 9.71
N PHE A 482 -21.36 -6.55 10.23
CA PHE A 482 -20.08 -6.09 10.73
C PHE A 482 -20.01 -6.48 12.22
N ILE A 483 -19.39 -7.63 12.47
CA ILE A 483 -19.20 -8.16 13.82
C ILE A 483 -17.91 -7.55 14.33
N SER A 484 -17.95 -6.82 15.43
CA SER A 484 -16.79 -6.09 15.95
C SER A 484 -16.56 -6.38 17.44
N VAL A 485 -15.31 -6.22 17.85
CA VAL A 485 -14.86 -6.20 19.24
C VAL A 485 -14.31 -4.80 19.47
N GLU A 486 -14.98 -4.02 20.32
CA GLU A 486 -14.75 -2.59 20.49
C GLU A 486 -14.77 -2.20 21.98
N ASP A 487 -14.03 -1.14 22.30
CA ASP A 487 -14.26 -0.35 23.52
C ASP A 487 -15.05 0.91 23.11
N PHE A 488 -16.33 0.93 23.42
CA PHE A 488 -17.23 2.00 23.01
C PHE A 488 -17.04 3.30 23.81
N GLU A 489 -16.52 3.22 25.04
CA GLU A 489 -16.25 4.41 25.84
C GLU A 489 -15.06 5.19 25.29
N GLN A 490 -14.05 4.49 24.78
CA GLN A 490 -12.86 5.07 24.19
C GLN A 490 -12.92 5.18 22.65
N ASP A 491 -13.99 4.68 22.02
CA ASP A 491 -14.18 4.56 20.55
C ASP A 491 -13.00 3.81 19.87
N LEU A 492 -12.53 2.70 20.49
CA LEU A 492 -11.44 1.87 19.99
C LEU A 492 -11.96 0.58 19.35
N LEU A 493 -11.50 0.26 18.16
CA LEU A 493 -11.75 -0.98 17.44
C LEU A 493 -10.58 -1.95 17.61
N ILE A 494 -10.82 -3.08 18.31
CA ILE A 494 -9.82 -4.12 18.56
C ILE A 494 -9.81 -5.14 17.42
N GLY A 495 -10.97 -5.46 16.84
CA GLY A 495 -11.04 -6.38 15.72
C GLY A 495 -12.43 -6.50 15.16
N PHE A 496 -12.55 -7.08 13.96
CA PHE A 496 -13.84 -7.28 13.31
C PHE A 496 -13.84 -8.48 12.36
N CYS A 497 -15.05 -8.93 12.06
CA CYS A 497 -15.36 -9.89 11.01
C CYS A 497 -16.47 -9.32 10.11
N ARG A 498 -16.32 -9.44 8.79
CA ARG A 498 -17.38 -9.13 7.83
C ARG A 498 -18.05 -10.43 7.40
N LEU A 499 -19.25 -10.64 7.86
CA LEU A 499 -20.10 -11.75 7.45
C LEU A 499 -21.16 -11.25 6.47
N ARG A 500 -21.35 -11.97 5.34
CA ARG A 500 -22.36 -11.69 4.35
C ARG A 500 -23.30 -12.87 4.17
N PHE A 501 -24.58 -12.58 4.11
CA PHE A 501 -25.60 -13.46 3.56
C PHE A 501 -25.82 -13.09 2.10
N PRO A 502 -25.28 -13.89 1.14
CA PRO A 502 -25.27 -13.49 -0.26
C PRO A 502 -26.65 -13.61 -0.90
N ASN A 503 -26.88 -12.81 -1.95
CA ASN A 503 -28.12 -12.88 -2.74
C ASN A 503 -28.00 -13.85 -3.94
N ASP A 504 -26.87 -13.80 -4.65
CA ASP A 504 -26.63 -14.57 -5.87
C ASP A 504 -25.17 -15.06 -5.93
N PRO A 505 -24.84 -16.17 -5.23
CA PRO A 505 -23.49 -16.70 -5.22
C PRO A 505 -22.99 -17.04 -6.62
N VAL A 506 -21.79 -16.59 -6.96
CA VAL A 506 -21.22 -16.73 -8.32
C VAL A 506 -20.54 -18.08 -8.57
N ARG A 507 -20.29 -18.88 -7.50
CA ARG A 507 -19.59 -20.19 -7.60
C ARG A 507 -20.35 -21.29 -6.88
N SER A 508 -20.21 -22.53 -7.38
CA SER A 508 -20.85 -23.70 -6.78
C SER A 508 -20.37 -23.98 -5.35
N GLU A 509 -19.12 -23.64 -5.03
CA GLU A 509 -18.57 -23.76 -3.68
C GLU A 509 -19.29 -22.86 -2.66
N LEU A 510 -20.05 -21.89 -3.12
CA LEU A 510 -20.79 -20.95 -2.25
C LEU A 510 -22.29 -21.27 -2.17
N GLU A 511 -22.76 -22.37 -2.78
CA GLU A 511 -24.16 -22.78 -2.65
C GLU A 511 -24.52 -23.03 -1.18
N ASN A 512 -25.61 -22.39 -0.72
CA ASN A 512 -26.11 -22.41 0.66
C ASN A 512 -25.05 -22.08 1.73
N ALA A 513 -24.08 -21.21 1.39
CA ALA A 513 -23.04 -20.75 2.28
C ALA A 513 -23.24 -19.30 2.69
N ALA A 514 -23.05 -18.99 3.97
CA ALA A 514 -22.72 -17.64 4.44
C ALA A 514 -21.23 -17.37 4.21
N LEU A 515 -20.85 -16.09 4.02
CA LEU A 515 -19.52 -15.72 3.55
C LEU A 515 -18.80 -14.83 4.56
N VAL A 516 -17.65 -15.27 5.05
CA VAL A 516 -16.71 -14.38 5.75
C VAL A 516 -15.80 -13.73 4.72
N ARG A 517 -15.92 -12.41 4.58
CA ARG A 517 -15.20 -11.60 3.60
C ARG A 517 -13.93 -10.98 4.17
N GLU A 518 -13.86 -10.82 5.47
CA GLU A 518 -12.70 -10.30 6.19
C GLU A 518 -12.73 -10.74 7.65
N LEU A 519 -11.59 -11.08 8.19
CA LEU A 519 -11.33 -11.21 9.62
C LEU A 519 -10.06 -10.44 9.95
N HIS A 520 -10.13 -9.48 10.85
CA HIS A 520 -9.00 -8.65 11.25
C HIS A 520 -8.99 -8.42 12.75
N VAL A 521 -7.84 -8.57 13.39
CA VAL A 521 -7.60 -8.20 14.80
C VAL A 521 -6.41 -7.27 14.85
N TYR A 522 -6.61 -6.08 15.42
CA TYR A 522 -5.60 -5.04 15.57
C TYR A 522 -4.82 -5.24 16.87
N GLY A 523 -3.66 -4.65 16.97
CA GLY A 523 -2.81 -4.65 18.14
C GLY A 523 -1.34 -4.73 17.80
N SER A 524 -0.48 -4.70 18.81
CA SER A 524 0.96 -4.85 18.65
C SER A 524 1.28 -6.17 17.94
N GLU A 525 2.26 -6.14 17.06
CA GLU A 525 2.64 -7.28 16.24
C GLU A 525 3.08 -8.48 17.10
N VAL A 526 2.54 -9.66 16.79
CA VAL A 526 2.95 -10.94 17.39
C VAL A 526 3.37 -11.88 16.27
N ALA A 527 4.56 -12.45 16.36
CA ALA A 527 5.05 -13.40 15.37
C ALA A 527 4.13 -14.63 15.25
N VAL A 528 3.99 -15.15 14.03
CA VAL A 528 3.12 -16.28 13.76
C VAL A 528 3.53 -17.51 14.59
N GLY A 529 2.62 -18.01 15.43
CA GLY A 529 2.83 -19.20 16.25
C GLY A 529 3.27 -18.95 17.70
N THR A 530 3.48 -17.69 18.11
CA THR A 530 3.75 -17.31 19.51
C THR A 530 2.45 -16.89 20.23
N ALA A 531 2.43 -16.97 21.56
CA ALA A 531 1.37 -16.39 22.37
C ALA A 531 1.71 -14.93 22.66
N GLY A 532 0.74 -14.03 22.55
CA GLY A 532 0.93 -12.62 22.90
C GLY A 532 1.13 -12.42 24.40
N ASP A 533 1.91 -11.40 24.77
CA ASP A 533 2.07 -10.95 26.17
C ASP A 533 0.92 -10.00 26.56
N ASP A 534 0.83 -9.65 27.86
CA ASP A 534 -0.14 -8.67 28.37
C ASP A 534 0.03 -7.32 27.64
N GLY A 535 -1.05 -6.81 27.01
CA GLY A 535 -1.06 -5.60 26.18
C GLY A 535 -1.03 -5.87 24.66
N GLN A 536 -0.79 -7.11 24.22
CA GLN A 536 -0.87 -7.52 22.82
C GLN A 536 -2.25 -8.15 22.53
N HIS A 537 -3.11 -7.44 21.78
CA HIS A 537 -4.48 -7.91 21.51
C HIS A 537 -4.54 -9.03 20.46
N GLN A 538 -3.53 -9.17 19.61
CA GLN A 538 -3.39 -10.31 18.71
C GLN A 538 -3.15 -11.58 19.56
N HIS A 539 -3.80 -12.69 19.18
CA HIS A 539 -3.76 -14.00 19.86
C HIS A 539 -4.46 -14.11 21.25
N GLN A 540 -5.17 -13.07 21.72
CA GLN A 540 -6.02 -13.18 22.94
C GLN A 540 -7.36 -13.88 22.71
N GLY A 541 -7.56 -14.50 21.55
CA GLY A 541 -8.77 -15.26 21.23
C GLY A 541 -9.89 -14.46 20.55
N TYR A 542 -9.72 -13.15 20.31
CA TYR A 542 -10.72 -12.31 19.66
C TYR A 542 -11.07 -12.80 18.24
N GLY A 543 -10.08 -13.21 17.44
CA GLY A 543 -10.33 -13.77 16.11
C GLY A 543 -11.20 -15.03 16.15
N ARG A 544 -11.00 -15.91 17.14
CA ARG A 544 -11.87 -17.07 17.35
C ARG A 544 -13.28 -16.66 17.75
N ARG A 545 -13.43 -15.74 18.70
CA ARG A 545 -14.74 -15.23 19.16
C ARG A 545 -15.54 -14.61 18.02
N LEU A 546 -14.89 -13.80 17.18
CA LEU A 546 -15.50 -13.22 15.98
C LEU A 546 -15.99 -14.29 15.00
N MET A 547 -15.19 -15.34 14.78
CA MET A 547 -15.57 -16.45 13.89
C MET A 547 -16.70 -17.30 14.48
N GLU A 548 -16.66 -17.61 15.78
CA GLU A 548 -17.74 -18.33 16.47
C GLU A 548 -19.06 -17.58 16.35
N THR A 549 -19.06 -16.26 16.53
CA THR A 549 -20.26 -15.42 16.34
C THR A 549 -20.75 -15.46 14.90
N ALA A 550 -19.84 -15.43 13.90
CA ALA A 550 -20.21 -15.55 12.48
C ALA A 550 -20.83 -16.92 12.17
N GLU A 551 -20.30 -18.01 12.74
CA GLU A 551 -20.85 -19.38 12.63
C GLU A 551 -22.26 -19.47 13.24
N GLU A 552 -22.47 -18.89 14.44
CA GLU A 552 -23.77 -18.85 15.12
C GLU A 552 -24.81 -18.09 14.30
N LEU A 553 -24.49 -16.87 13.83
CA LEU A 553 -25.39 -16.06 13.01
C LEU A 553 -25.76 -16.77 11.69
N ALA A 554 -24.79 -17.42 11.05
CA ALA A 554 -25.04 -18.14 9.81
C ALA A 554 -25.93 -19.37 10.04
N ALA A 555 -25.68 -20.15 11.10
CA ALA A 555 -26.51 -21.32 11.46
C ALA A 555 -27.94 -20.90 11.83
N ASP A 556 -28.11 -19.83 12.61
CA ASP A 556 -29.43 -19.29 12.99
C ASP A 556 -30.23 -18.78 11.78
N ALA A 557 -29.54 -18.27 10.76
CA ALA A 557 -30.14 -17.86 9.50
C ALA A 557 -30.44 -19.05 8.56
N GLY A 558 -30.01 -20.27 8.90
CA GLY A 558 -30.30 -21.51 8.18
C GLY A 558 -29.33 -21.84 7.05
N TYR A 559 -28.11 -21.31 7.10
CA TYR A 559 -27.02 -21.73 6.21
C TYR A 559 -26.40 -23.04 6.71
N ASP A 560 -26.07 -23.93 5.80
CA ASP A 560 -25.44 -25.22 6.14
C ASP A 560 -23.91 -25.10 6.23
N LYS A 561 -23.35 -24.03 5.69
CA LYS A 561 -21.90 -23.85 5.51
C LYS A 561 -21.49 -22.41 5.72
N LEU A 562 -20.31 -22.19 6.32
CA LEU A 562 -19.60 -20.92 6.36
C LEU A 562 -18.34 -21.01 5.49
N SER A 563 -18.22 -20.15 4.49
CA SER A 563 -17.07 -20.07 3.57
C SER A 563 -16.31 -18.78 3.77
N VAL A 564 -14.98 -18.87 3.80
CA VAL A 564 -14.06 -17.74 4.05
C VAL A 564 -13.18 -17.51 2.84
N ILE A 565 -13.13 -16.27 2.32
CA ILE A 565 -12.09 -15.86 1.40
C ILE A 565 -10.82 -15.57 2.21
N SER A 566 -9.86 -16.46 2.14
CA SER A 566 -8.63 -16.38 2.92
C SER A 566 -7.44 -16.00 2.06
N GLY A 567 -6.58 -15.09 2.55
CA GLY A 567 -5.25 -14.95 1.99
C GLY A 567 -4.48 -16.27 2.02
N ILE A 568 -3.61 -16.49 1.05
CA ILE A 568 -2.85 -17.75 0.88
C ILE A 568 -2.16 -18.13 2.19
N GLY A 569 -1.36 -17.25 2.75
CA GLY A 569 -0.60 -17.48 3.99
C GLY A 569 -1.43 -17.55 5.29
N ALA A 570 -2.74 -17.26 5.22
CA ALA A 570 -3.64 -17.36 6.36
C ALA A 570 -4.50 -18.65 6.36
N ARG A 571 -4.49 -19.44 5.28
CA ARG A 571 -5.31 -20.67 5.14
C ARG A 571 -5.07 -21.68 6.25
N GLU A 572 -3.80 -21.86 6.66
CA GLU A 572 -3.44 -22.76 7.76
C GLU A 572 -4.08 -22.39 9.11
N TYR A 573 -4.26 -21.10 9.40
CA TYR A 573 -4.96 -20.66 10.60
C TYR A 573 -6.39 -21.22 10.65
N TYR A 574 -7.15 -21.06 9.56
CA TYR A 574 -8.52 -21.58 9.49
C TYR A 574 -8.55 -23.12 9.54
N ARG A 575 -7.66 -23.80 8.83
CA ARG A 575 -7.62 -25.27 8.82
C ARG A 575 -7.18 -25.86 10.16
N ASN A 576 -6.08 -25.38 10.70
CA ASN A 576 -5.43 -26.01 11.86
C ASN A 576 -6.01 -25.54 13.21
N LYS A 577 -6.55 -24.31 13.30
CA LYS A 577 -7.03 -23.74 14.56
C LYS A 577 -8.56 -23.70 14.66
N LEU A 578 -9.29 -23.61 13.54
CA LEU A 578 -10.74 -23.41 13.52
C LEU A 578 -11.51 -24.59 12.88
N GLY A 579 -10.81 -25.59 12.31
CA GLY A 579 -11.40 -26.81 11.79
C GLY A 579 -12.06 -26.68 10.41
N TYR A 580 -11.65 -25.67 9.63
CA TYR A 580 -12.07 -25.49 8.23
C TYR A 580 -11.31 -26.45 7.30
N HIS A 581 -11.77 -26.62 6.09
CA HIS A 581 -11.12 -27.40 5.03
C HIS A 581 -11.05 -26.59 3.74
N GLN A 582 -10.14 -26.96 2.84
CA GLN A 582 -10.04 -26.32 1.52
C GLN A 582 -11.29 -26.64 0.68
N ASP A 583 -11.87 -25.61 0.04
CA ASP A 583 -13.08 -25.69 -0.78
C ASP A 583 -12.93 -24.77 -2.01
N GLY A 584 -12.26 -25.26 -3.06
CA GLY A 584 -11.85 -24.44 -4.18
C GLY A 584 -10.88 -23.33 -3.73
N PRO A 585 -11.11 -22.05 -4.08
CA PRO A 585 -10.30 -20.91 -3.63
C PRO A 585 -10.58 -20.51 -2.19
N TYR A 586 -11.61 -21.07 -1.55
CA TYR A 586 -12.05 -20.75 -0.19
C TYR A 586 -11.57 -21.79 0.83
N VAL A 587 -11.73 -21.45 2.11
CA VAL A 587 -11.75 -22.43 3.20
C VAL A 587 -13.14 -22.43 3.82
N SER A 588 -13.73 -23.61 4.01
CA SER A 588 -15.14 -23.78 4.41
C SER A 588 -15.31 -24.71 5.59
N LYS A 589 -16.40 -24.55 6.35
CA LYS A 589 -16.79 -25.39 7.48
C LYS A 589 -18.30 -25.65 7.42
N GLN A 590 -18.72 -26.91 7.62
CA GLN A 590 -20.12 -27.23 7.83
C GLN A 590 -20.56 -26.74 9.21
N LEU A 591 -21.75 -26.15 9.28
CA LEU A 591 -22.34 -25.58 10.50
C LEU A 591 -23.24 -26.57 11.22
#